data_19ee4d2ded1c9fdf64347f1d04982e9b
#
_entry.id   19ee4d2ded1c9fdf64347f1d04982e9b
#
_cell.length_a   1.000
_cell.length_b   1.000
_cell.length_c   1.000
_cell.angle_alpha   90.00
_cell.angle_beta   90.00
_cell.angle_gamma   90.00
#
_symmetry.space_group_name_H-M   'P 1'
#
loop_
_entity.id
_entity.type
_entity.pdbx_description
1 polymer ?
#
loop_
_entity_poly.entity_id
_entity_poly.type
_entity_poly.pdbx_seq_one_letter_code
_entity_poly.pdbx_strand_id
1 'polypeptide(L)'
;MLIFAEKGFLKRLELTSLDFLFRLRGPSLCNPHIVIVEISDSDIAAIGRWPWRRRWHALMVKALGDLGVKSIYFDVLFSEKSSEEDDGLFSEAIKEAGNVYLPFAFSGRSTDSKNALLPLEKLSSYTKGTGSINIYPDIDGVLRRVPLFFMGEEGLDLHITLKLAMDYLGLKIKKLRLDYLSLSGPKQKMKIPLLEKNKMLVNWTGKWEETFKHYSFFDVLGAYQDFLKNQTAKIDLKPFKNSICIVAATAMGLYDIESIPLEPVYPSAGIIATAISNILDEGFMGTFPLLQWLFRRFHLGLIKPRNLLSFLKCLLH
;
A
#
# COMPACT_ATOMS: atom_id res chain seq x y z
N MET A 1 21.47 9.33 -30.52
CA MET A 1 21.51 8.00 -29.89
C MET A 1 22.31 7.97 -28.57
N LEU A 2 23.52 8.51 -28.51
CA LEU A 2 24.37 8.58 -27.29
C LEU A 2 23.72 9.27 -26.10
N ILE A 3 23.06 10.42 -26.29
CA ILE A 3 22.40 11.21 -25.22
C ILE A 3 21.26 10.45 -24.52
N PHE A 4 20.53 9.58 -25.24
CA PHE A 4 19.46 8.75 -24.64
C PHE A 4 20.04 7.58 -23.84
N ALA A 5 21.16 7.00 -24.26
CA ALA A 5 21.86 5.95 -23.54
C ALA A 5 22.46 6.48 -22.24
N GLU A 6 23.02 7.71 -22.24
CA GLU A 6 23.53 8.36 -21.03
C GLU A 6 22.42 8.68 -20.01
N LYS A 7 21.24 9.13 -20.47
CA LYS A 7 20.10 9.37 -19.57
C LYS A 7 19.60 8.08 -18.88
N GLY A 8 19.56 6.97 -19.60
CA GLY A 8 19.18 5.68 -19.05
C GLY A 8 20.20 5.14 -18.05
N PHE A 9 21.49 5.30 -18.32
CA PHE A 9 22.57 4.88 -17.43
C PHE A 9 22.57 5.70 -16.12
N LEU A 10 22.49 7.02 -16.21
CA LEU A 10 22.43 7.89 -15.04
C LEU A 10 21.21 7.61 -14.18
N LYS A 11 20.05 7.33 -14.80
CA LYS A 11 18.83 6.97 -14.07
C LYS A 11 19.01 5.65 -13.30
N ARG A 12 19.62 4.65 -13.90
CA ARG A 12 19.92 3.39 -13.22
C ARG A 12 20.89 3.58 -12.05
N LEU A 13 21.92 4.41 -12.20
CA LEU A 13 22.84 4.73 -11.10
C LEU A 13 22.13 5.41 -9.94
N GLU A 14 21.22 6.37 -10.23
CA GLU A 14 20.40 7.03 -9.21
C GLU A 14 19.56 5.99 -8.45
N LEU A 15 18.88 5.09 -9.16
CA LEU A 15 18.02 4.07 -8.57
C LEU A 15 18.84 3.08 -7.72
N THR A 16 19.97 2.60 -8.23
CA THR A 16 20.87 1.69 -7.48
C THR A 16 21.46 2.37 -6.24
N SER A 17 21.81 3.65 -6.34
CA SER A 17 22.29 4.41 -5.18
C SER A 17 21.23 4.56 -4.10
N LEU A 18 19.97 4.77 -4.50
CA LEU A 18 18.85 4.82 -3.58
C LEU A 18 18.65 3.48 -2.85
N ASP A 19 18.71 2.36 -3.57
CA ASP A 19 18.60 1.02 -2.98
C ASP A 19 19.73 0.75 -1.99
N PHE A 20 20.96 1.14 -2.34
CA PHE A 20 22.11 1.02 -1.45
C PHE A 20 21.89 1.81 -0.15
N LEU A 21 21.35 3.02 -0.23
CA LEU A 21 21.04 3.84 0.96
C LEU A 21 19.95 3.20 1.84
N PHE A 22 18.92 2.57 1.25
CA PHE A 22 17.93 1.81 2.02
C PHE A 22 18.58 0.64 2.76
N ARG A 23 19.44 -0.13 2.08
CA ARG A 23 20.16 -1.26 2.69
C ARG A 23 21.13 -0.81 3.79
N LEU A 24 21.84 0.31 3.59
CA LEU A 24 22.76 0.87 4.57
C LEU A 24 22.04 1.38 5.81
N ARG A 25 20.87 2.01 5.64
CA ARG A 25 20.07 2.50 6.76
C ARG A 25 19.53 1.35 7.61
N GLY A 26 19.21 0.21 6.98
CA GLY A 26 18.59 -0.93 7.63
C GLY A 26 17.11 -0.72 7.95
N PRO A 27 16.50 -1.63 8.75
CA PRO A 27 15.09 -1.56 9.11
C PRO A 27 14.76 -0.31 9.93
N SER A 28 13.53 0.17 9.80
CA SER A 28 12.97 1.26 10.60
C SER A 28 11.63 0.86 11.19
N LEU A 29 11.16 1.59 12.19
CA LEU A 29 9.87 1.33 12.81
C LEU A 29 8.74 1.54 11.80
N CYS A 30 7.75 0.67 11.85
CA CYS A 30 6.48 0.81 11.15
C CYS A 30 5.37 1.26 12.13
N ASN A 31 4.31 1.83 11.59
CA ASN A 31 3.20 2.31 12.42
C ASN A 31 2.49 1.12 13.11
N PRO A 32 2.38 1.12 14.45
CA PRO A 32 1.79 0.01 15.22
C PRO A 32 0.28 -0.14 15.03
N HIS A 33 -0.37 0.85 14.42
CA HIS A 33 -1.81 0.81 14.12
C HIS A 33 -2.12 0.12 12.78
N ILE A 34 -1.14 -0.48 12.11
CA ILE A 34 -1.36 -1.29 10.91
C ILE A 34 -1.21 -2.76 11.29
N VAL A 35 -2.22 -3.55 10.97
CA VAL A 35 -2.28 -4.99 11.24
C VAL A 35 -2.61 -5.71 9.93
N ILE A 36 -1.95 -6.83 9.70
CA ILE A 36 -2.16 -7.65 8.50
C ILE A 36 -2.81 -8.96 8.91
N VAL A 37 -3.89 -9.31 8.24
CA VAL A 37 -4.55 -10.61 8.33
C VAL A 37 -4.33 -11.34 7.01
N GLU A 38 -3.55 -12.41 7.06
CA GLU A 38 -3.11 -13.14 5.89
C GLU A 38 -4.07 -14.28 5.56
N ILE A 39 -4.36 -14.43 4.28
CA ILE A 39 -4.95 -15.63 3.70
C ILE A 39 -3.78 -16.45 3.15
N SER A 40 -3.18 -17.27 4.01
CA SER A 40 -1.98 -18.06 3.73
C SER A 40 -2.31 -19.45 3.20
N ASP A 41 -1.28 -20.21 2.81
CA ASP A 41 -1.45 -21.62 2.40
C ASP A 41 -2.03 -22.47 3.53
N SER A 42 -1.68 -22.20 4.79
CA SER A 42 -2.27 -22.89 5.95
C SER A 42 -3.75 -22.57 6.15
N ASP A 43 -4.17 -21.32 5.87
CA ASP A 43 -5.58 -20.95 5.92
C ASP A 43 -6.38 -21.64 4.82
N ILE A 44 -5.82 -21.77 3.61
CA ILE A 44 -6.45 -22.51 2.51
C ILE A 44 -6.57 -24.00 2.86
N ALA A 45 -5.55 -24.58 3.49
CA ALA A 45 -5.62 -25.97 3.95
C ALA A 45 -6.69 -26.17 5.03
N ALA A 46 -6.92 -25.18 5.91
CA ALA A 46 -7.89 -25.25 7.00
C ALA A 46 -9.33 -24.99 6.54
N ILE A 47 -9.56 -24.01 5.68
CA ILE A 47 -10.90 -23.54 5.27
C ILE A 47 -11.36 -24.24 3.99
N GLY A 48 -10.43 -24.54 3.07
CA GLY A 48 -10.70 -25.17 1.79
C GLY A 48 -10.25 -24.33 0.60
N ARG A 49 -10.53 -24.84 -0.59
CA ARG A 49 -10.03 -24.27 -1.85
C ARG A 49 -10.46 -22.82 -2.05
N TRP A 50 -9.50 -21.97 -2.43
CA TRP A 50 -9.72 -20.60 -2.90
C TRP A 50 -10.28 -20.57 -4.35
N PRO A 51 -11.13 -19.59 -4.74
CA PRO A 51 -11.67 -18.50 -3.91
C PRO A 51 -12.74 -18.97 -2.93
N TRP A 52 -12.70 -18.44 -1.70
CA TRP A 52 -13.67 -18.81 -0.68
C TRP A 52 -15.05 -18.20 -0.92
N ARG A 53 -16.07 -18.87 -0.37
CA ARG A 53 -17.42 -18.33 -0.29
C ARG A 53 -17.43 -17.02 0.48
N ARG A 54 -18.17 -16.02 0.01
CA ARG A 54 -18.24 -14.67 0.59
C ARG A 54 -18.60 -14.63 2.06
N ARG A 55 -19.29 -15.64 2.57
CA ARG A 55 -19.60 -15.78 4.01
C ARG A 55 -18.37 -15.77 4.90
N TRP A 56 -17.21 -16.26 4.46
CA TRP A 56 -15.98 -16.19 5.25
C TRP A 56 -15.49 -14.76 5.40
N HIS A 57 -15.59 -13.97 4.34
CA HIS A 57 -15.26 -12.54 4.38
C HIS A 57 -16.25 -11.76 5.23
N ALA A 58 -17.54 -12.11 5.17
CA ALA A 58 -18.58 -11.54 6.05
C ALA A 58 -18.27 -11.79 7.54
N LEU A 59 -17.90 -13.03 7.90
CA LEU A 59 -17.50 -13.37 9.26
C LEU A 59 -16.26 -12.59 9.70
N MET A 60 -15.27 -12.41 8.82
CA MET A 60 -14.08 -11.62 9.13
C MET A 60 -14.43 -10.13 9.34
N VAL A 61 -15.29 -9.55 8.52
CA VAL A 61 -15.76 -8.16 8.72
C VAL A 61 -16.42 -8.02 10.08
N LYS A 62 -17.31 -8.94 10.44
CA LYS A 62 -17.97 -8.95 11.75
C LYS A 62 -16.96 -9.03 12.90
N ALA A 63 -16.03 -9.98 12.82
CA ALA A 63 -15.00 -10.17 13.83
C ALA A 63 -14.14 -8.91 14.02
N LEU A 64 -13.64 -8.34 12.93
CA LEU A 64 -12.82 -7.12 12.97
C LEU A 64 -13.60 -5.90 13.44
N GLY A 65 -14.88 -5.78 13.09
CA GLY A 65 -15.78 -4.74 13.59
C GLY A 65 -15.94 -4.82 15.10
N ASP A 66 -16.26 -6.00 15.64
CA ASP A 66 -16.47 -6.24 17.08
C ASP A 66 -15.16 -6.05 17.88
N LEU A 67 -14.01 -6.32 17.27
CA LEU A 67 -12.66 -6.05 17.83
C LEU A 67 -12.27 -4.57 17.80
N GLY A 68 -13.09 -3.70 17.23
CA GLY A 68 -12.89 -2.25 17.20
C GLY A 68 -11.85 -1.78 16.20
N VAL A 69 -11.68 -2.50 15.09
CA VAL A 69 -10.84 -2.05 13.95
C VAL A 69 -11.43 -0.77 13.38
N LYS A 70 -10.61 0.24 13.15
CA LYS A 70 -11.05 1.55 12.64
C LYS A 70 -11.27 1.56 11.13
N SER A 71 -10.48 0.79 10.38
CA SER A 71 -10.61 0.64 8.94
C SER A 71 -10.26 -0.79 8.53
N ILE A 72 -11.15 -1.46 7.82
CA ILE A 72 -10.99 -2.82 7.31
C ILE A 72 -10.79 -2.71 5.81
N TYR A 73 -9.64 -3.11 5.32
CA TYR A 73 -9.33 -3.13 3.90
C TYR A 73 -9.09 -4.55 3.43
N PHE A 74 -9.80 -4.97 2.39
CA PHE A 74 -9.53 -6.23 1.70
C PHE A 74 -8.66 -5.99 0.48
N ASP A 75 -7.46 -6.55 0.48
CA ASP A 75 -6.59 -6.60 -0.72
C ASP A 75 -6.97 -7.79 -1.59
N VAL A 76 -8.24 -7.81 -1.97
CA VAL A 76 -8.89 -8.83 -2.80
C VAL A 76 -9.91 -8.15 -3.71
N LEU A 77 -9.82 -8.41 -5.01
CA LEU A 77 -10.80 -7.90 -5.98
C LEU A 77 -12.09 -8.73 -5.94
N PHE A 78 -13.20 -8.08 -5.63
CA PHE A 78 -14.54 -8.67 -5.60
C PHE A 78 -15.39 -8.19 -6.79
N SER A 79 -14.88 -8.41 -8.00
CA SER A 79 -15.50 -7.94 -9.26
C SER A 79 -16.53 -8.92 -9.84
N GLU A 80 -16.47 -10.19 -9.44
CA GLU A 80 -17.36 -11.23 -9.96
C GLU A 80 -18.42 -11.62 -8.93
N LYS A 81 -19.61 -11.98 -9.42
CA LYS A 81 -20.69 -12.53 -8.59
C LYS A 81 -20.29 -13.89 -8.03
N SER A 82 -20.66 -14.15 -6.77
CA SER A 82 -20.66 -15.45 -6.14
C SER A 82 -22.10 -16.00 -6.07
N SER A 83 -22.50 -16.66 -4.99
CA SER A 83 -23.92 -16.97 -4.79
C SER A 83 -24.65 -15.72 -4.27
N GLU A 84 -25.94 -15.59 -4.64
CA GLU A 84 -26.78 -14.47 -4.19
C GLU A 84 -26.85 -14.37 -2.66
N GLU A 85 -26.92 -15.54 -1.99
CA GLU A 85 -26.91 -15.64 -0.53
C GLU A 85 -25.61 -15.09 0.07
N ASP A 86 -24.46 -15.57 -0.44
CA ASP A 86 -23.14 -15.20 0.11
C ASP A 86 -22.79 -13.73 -0.18
N ASP A 87 -23.12 -13.24 -1.37
CA ASP A 87 -22.94 -11.82 -1.72
C ASP A 87 -23.86 -10.94 -0.85
N GLY A 88 -25.07 -11.42 -0.52
CA GLY A 88 -25.98 -10.77 0.42
C GLY A 88 -25.40 -10.67 1.83
N LEU A 89 -24.93 -11.80 2.38
CA LEU A 89 -24.30 -11.84 3.71
C LEU A 89 -23.10 -10.90 3.81
N PHE A 90 -22.25 -10.87 2.78
CA PHE A 90 -21.07 -10.01 2.79
C PHE A 90 -21.45 -8.53 2.65
N SER A 91 -22.40 -8.22 1.80
CA SER A 91 -22.96 -6.86 1.65
C SER A 91 -23.53 -6.34 2.96
N GLU A 92 -24.29 -7.17 3.69
CA GLU A 92 -24.87 -6.81 4.98
C GLU A 92 -23.79 -6.58 6.05
N ALA A 93 -22.81 -7.46 6.14
CA ALA A 93 -21.68 -7.28 7.05
C ALA A 93 -20.89 -5.98 6.77
N ILE A 94 -20.66 -5.64 5.49
CA ILE A 94 -20.02 -4.37 5.09
C ILE A 94 -20.86 -3.17 5.56
N LYS A 95 -22.17 -3.22 5.34
CA LYS A 95 -23.10 -2.18 5.73
C LYS A 95 -23.12 -1.96 7.24
N GLU A 96 -23.24 -3.04 8.02
CA GLU A 96 -23.26 -2.98 9.50
C GLU A 96 -21.94 -2.44 10.06
N ALA A 97 -20.81 -2.88 9.53
CA ALA A 97 -19.48 -2.43 9.97
C ALA A 97 -19.23 -0.94 9.64
N GLY A 98 -19.66 -0.48 8.45
CA GLY A 98 -19.56 0.92 8.01
C GLY A 98 -18.13 1.46 7.86
N ASN A 99 -17.11 0.61 7.95
CA ASN A 99 -15.68 0.98 7.92
C ASN A 99 -14.86 0.12 6.96
N VAL A 100 -15.51 -0.57 6.03
CA VAL A 100 -14.89 -1.47 5.05
C VAL A 100 -14.51 -0.71 3.78
N TYR A 101 -13.34 -1.03 3.24
CA TYR A 101 -12.82 -0.50 1.98
C TYR A 101 -12.52 -1.65 1.02
N LEU A 102 -12.84 -1.46 -0.24
CA LEU A 102 -12.57 -2.42 -1.31
C LEU A 102 -11.70 -1.80 -2.40
N PRO A 103 -10.81 -2.58 -3.03
CA PRO A 103 -9.99 -2.11 -4.13
C PRO A 103 -10.74 -2.09 -5.45
N PHE A 104 -10.24 -1.29 -6.36
CA PHE A 104 -10.46 -1.44 -7.78
C PHE A 104 -9.13 -1.35 -8.54
N ALA A 105 -9.08 -1.89 -9.76
CA ALA A 105 -7.88 -1.88 -10.58
C ALA A 105 -8.18 -1.38 -12.00
N PHE A 106 -7.36 -0.46 -12.51
CA PHE A 106 -7.37 -0.09 -13.91
C PHE A 106 -6.75 -1.19 -14.77
N SER A 107 -7.34 -1.50 -15.91
CA SER A 107 -6.78 -2.47 -16.85
C SER A 107 -5.56 -1.90 -17.58
N GLY A 108 -4.42 -2.54 -17.42
CA GLY A 108 -3.17 -2.14 -18.06
C GLY A 108 -2.62 -0.79 -17.57
N ARG A 109 -2.12 0.03 -18.49
CA ARG A 109 -1.57 1.37 -18.21
C ARG A 109 -2.57 2.50 -18.42
N SER A 110 -3.77 2.19 -18.87
CA SER A 110 -4.85 3.16 -19.01
C SER A 110 -5.38 3.52 -17.62
N THR A 111 -5.60 4.78 -17.38
CA THR A 111 -6.29 5.28 -16.18
C THR A 111 -7.75 5.64 -16.49
N ASP A 112 -8.27 5.08 -17.57
CA ASP A 112 -9.68 5.24 -17.97
C ASP A 112 -10.55 4.38 -17.05
N SER A 113 -11.41 5.01 -16.29
CA SER A 113 -12.35 4.37 -15.36
C SER A 113 -13.32 3.40 -16.06
N LYS A 114 -13.57 3.58 -17.36
CA LYS A 114 -14.42 2.68 -18.16
C LYS A 114 -13.85 1.27 -18.29
N ASN A 115 -12.55 1.12 -18.14
CA ASN A 115 -11.84 -0.16 -18.22
C ASN A 115 -11.35 -0.65 -16.86
N ALA A 116 -11.89 -0.12 -15.77
CA ALA A 116 -11.52 -0.53 -14.43
C ALA A 116 -12.30 -1.79 -14.01
N LEU A 117 -11.60 -2.70 -13.32
CA LEU A 117 -12.22 -3.81 -12.58
C LEU A 117 -12.74 -3.25 -11.27
N LEU A 118 -14.02 -2.93 -11.23
CA LEU A 118 -14.70 -2.39 -10.05
C LEU A 118 -15.23 -3.53 -9.17
N PRO A 119 -15.32 -3.34 -7.84
CA PRO A 119 -16.05 -4.28 -7.01
C PRO A 119 -17.54 -4.29 -7.38
N LEU A 120 -18.21 -5.42 -7.14
CA LEU A 120 -19.65 -5.54 -7.37
C LEU A 120 -20.41 -4.38 -6.74
N GLU A 121 -21.35 -3.78 -7.48
CA GLU A 121 -22.16 -2.65 -7.03
C GLU A 121 -22.86 -2.95 -5.70
N LYS A 122 -23.40 -4.18 -5.55
CA LYS A 122 -24.03 -4.66 -4.32
C LYS A 122 -23.10 -4.55 -3.08
N LEU A 123 -21.79 -4.69 -3.25
CA LEU A 123 -20.79 -4.55 -2.19
C LEU A 123 -20.33 -3.11 -2.05
N SER A 124 -19.96 -2.47 -3.17
CA SER A 124 -19.39 -1.12 -3.16
C SER A 124 -20.35 -0.05 -2.66
N SER A 125 -21.66 -0.24 -2.83
CA SER A 125 -22.69 0.70 -2.35
C SER A 125 -22.71 0.90 -0.83
N TYR A 126 -22.17 -0.05 -0.06
CA TYR A 126 -22.12 0.01 1.39
C TYR A 126 -20.72 0.18 1.97
N THR A 127 -19.68 0.20 1.11
CA THR A 127 -18.32 0.45 1.57
C THR A 127 -18.17 1.89 2.03
N LYS A 128 -17.26 2.12 2.95
CA LYS A 128 -16.84 3.47 3.32
C LYS A 128 -16.08 4.17 2.19
N GLY A 129 -15.48 3.39 1.30
CA GLY A 129 -14.84 3.87 0.10
C GLY A 129 -14.13 2.80 -0.69
N THR A 130 -13.81 3.15 -1.92
CA THR A 130 -12.97 2.35 -2.81
C THR A 130 -11.71 3.13 -3.16
N GLY A 131 -10.67 2.45 -3.61
CA GLY A 131 -9.44 3.08 -4.07
C GLY A 131 -8.71 2.19 -5.07
N SER A 132 -7.96 2.81 -5.99
CA SER A 132 -7.15 2.07 -6.96
C SER A 132 -5.97 1.37 -6.27
N ILE A 133 -5.57 0.23 -6.81
CA ILE A 133 -4.40 -0.53 -6.32
C ILE A 133 -3.26 -0.58 -7.33
N ASN A 134 -3.38 0.16 -8.43
CA ASN A 134 -2.39 0.12 -9.50
C ASN A 134 -1.05 0.71 -9.02
N ILE A 135 -0.01 -0.10 -9.09
CA ILE A 135 1.38 0.29 -8.84
C ILE A 135 2.22 -0.06 -10.06
N TYR A 136 3.30 0.68 -10.27
CA TYR A 136 4.16 0.50 -11.44
C TYR A 136 5.62 0.57 -11.01
N PRO A 137 6.39 -0.52 -11.22
CA PRO A 137 7.82 -0.52 -10.92
C PRO A 137 8.59 0.48 -11.80
N ASP A 138 9.78 0.82 -11.36
CA ASP A 138 10.72 1.63 -12.13
C ASP A 138 11.26 0.84 -13.34
N ILE A 139 12.07 1.50 -14.18
CA ILE A 139 12.59 0.91 -15.44
C ILE A 139 13.47 -0.35 -15.25
N ASP A 140 13.92 -0.59 -14.03
CA ASP A 140 14.73 -1.74 -13.62
C ASP A 140 13.91 -2.85 -12.95
N GLY A 141 12.59 -2.72 -12.92
CA GLY A 141 11.67 -3.69 -12.34
C GLY A 141 11.54 -3.59 -10.81
N VAL A 142 12.19 -2.62 -10.16
CA VAL A 142 12.11 -2.44 -8.70
C VAL A 142 11.11 -1.34 -8.36
N LEU A 143 10.21 -1.62 -7.43
CA LEU A 143 9.20 -0.67 -6.97
C LEU A 143 9.77 0.21 -5.86
N ARG A 144 9.76 1.52 -6.09
CA ARG A 144 10.23 2.51 -5.11
C ARG A 144 9.21 3.60 -4.82
N ARG A 145 8.18 3.69 -5.66
CA ARG A 145 7.18 4.75 -5.63
C ARG A 145 5.78 4.20 -5.75
N VAL A 146 4.86 4.79 -5.02
CA VAL A 146 3.43 4.46 -5.11
C VAL A 146 2.67 5.68 -5.61
N PRO A 147 1.81 5.55 -6.64
CA PRO A 147 0.92 6.63 -7.01
C PRO A 147 -0.07 6.89 -5.86
N LEU A 148 -0.36 8.14 -5.57
CA LEU A 148 -1.34 8.49 -4.54
C LEU A 148 -2.73 8.74 -5.13
N PHE A 149 -2.79 9.07 -6.42
CA PHE A 149 -4.03 9.32 -7.15
C PHE A 149 -3.79 9.19 -8.66
N PHE A 150 -4.87 9.03 -9.39
CA PHE A 150 -4.93 9.12 -10.85
C PHE A 150 -5.91 10.23 -11.26
N MET A 151 -5.74 10.75 -12.47
CA MET A 151 -6.67 11.74 -13.03
C MET A 151 -7.78 10.97 -13.74
N GLY A 152 -8.97 10.92 -13.14
CA GLY A 152 -10.17 10.35 -13.74
C GLY A 152 -11.00 11.41 -14.48
N GLU A 153 -12.06 10.98 -15.14
CA GLU A 153 -12.98 11.86 -15.87
C GLU A 153 -13.76 12.82 -14.93
N GLU A 154 -14.10 12.33 -13.76
CA GLU A 154 -14.89 13.08 -12.75
C GLU A 154 -14.02 13.73 -11.65
N GLY A 155 -12.69 13.59 -11.73
CA GLY A 155 -11.77 14.16 -10.74
C GLY A 155 -10.61 13.24 -10.40
N LEU A 156 -10.25 13.18 -9.12
CA LEU A 156 -9.13 12.37 -8.64
C LEU A 156 -9.62 11.00 -8.18
N ASP A 157 -9.16 9.95 -8.85
CA ASP A 157 -9.26 8.57 -8.38
C ASP A 157 -8.13 8.30 -7.39
N LEU A 158 -8.46 8.21 -6.11
CA LEU A 158 -7.46 8.03 -5.06
C LEU A 158 -6.92 6.60 -5.05
N HIS A 159 -5.61 6.47 -4.87
CA HIS A 159 -5.03 5.18 -4.53
C HIS A 159 -5.45 4.79 -3.12
N ILE A 160 -5.65 3.48 -2.89
CA ILE A 160 -6.16 2.98 -1.61
C ILE A 160 -5.31 3.41 -0.41
N THR A 161 -4.00 3.52 -0.57
CA THR A 161 -3.09 3.98 0.48
C THR A 161 -3.42 5.38 0.97
N LEU A 162 -3.63 6.32 0.04
CA LEU A 162 -3.99 7.69 0.39
C LEU A 162 -5.40 7.76 0.98
N LYS A 163 -6.35 7.04 0.39
CA LYS A 163 -7.74 6.99 0.86
C LYS A 163 -7.82 6.52 2.31
N LEU A 164 -7.20 5.38 2.64
CA LEU A 164 -7.19 4.83 4.00
C LEU A 164 -6.50 5.77 5.00
N ALA A 165 -5.32 6.30 4.64
CA ALA A 165 -4.58 7.19 5.52
C ALA A 165 -5.34 8.51 5.78
N MET A 166 -5.95 9.10 4.74
CA MET A 166 -6.77 10.32 4.89
C MET A 166 -7.96 10.10 5.80
N ASP A 167 -8.71 9.02 5.61
CA ASP A 167 -9.90 8.73 6.40
C ASP A 167 -9.52 8.36 7.85
N TYR A 168 -8.40 7.65 8.04
CA TYR A 168 -7.87 7.33 9.36
C TYR A 168 -7.49 8.58 10.15
N LEU A 169 -6.84 9.56 9.50
CA LEU A 169 -6.38 10.80 10.12
C LEU A 169 -7.46 11.92 10.13
N GLY A 170 -8.58 11.72 9.44
CA GLY A 170 -9.61 12.75 9.26
C GLY A 170 -9.15 13.92 8.39
N LEU A 171 -8.33 13.63 7.37
CA LEU A 171 -7.75 14.61 6.46
C LEU A 171 -8.54 14.70 5.14
N LYS A 172 -8.52 15.89 4.52
CA LYS A 172 -9.06 16.15 3.19
C LYS A 172 -8.00 16.81 2.32
N ILE A 173 -8.08 16.62 1.01
CA ILE A 173 -7.22 17.31 0.06
C ILE A 173 -7.54 18.80 0.12
N LYS A 174 -6.53 19.60 0.43
CA LYS A 174 -6.61 21.07 0.43
C LYS A 174 -6.06 21.66 -0.84
N LYS A 175 -4.93 21.13 -1.34
CA LYS A 175 -4.24 21.68 -2.50
C LYS A 175 -3.38 20.61 -3.16
N LEU A 176 -3.44 20.55 -4.47
CA LEU A 176 -2.56 19.75 -5.31
C LEU A 176 -1.62 20.67 -6.08
N ARG A 177 -0.33 20.36 -6.06
CA ARG A 177 0.74 20.99 -6.84
C ARG A 177 1.56 19.92 -7.55
N LEU A 178 2.44 20.32 -8.45
CA LEU A 178 3.28 19.36 -9.20
C LEU A 178 4.28 18.62 -8.32
N ASP A 179 4.67 19.22 -7.19
CA ASP A 179 5.73 18.78 -6.29
C ASP A 179 5.22 18.34 -4.91
N TYR A 180 3.95 18.64 -4.59
CA TYR A 180 3.35 18.19 -3.33
C TYR A 180 1.82 18.11 -3.37
N LEU A 181 1.29 17.23 -2.51
CA LEU A 181 -0.12 17.15 -2.12
C LEU A 181 -0.27 17.69 -0.69
N SER A 182 -1.11 18.71 -0.52
CA SER A 182 -1.42 19.26 0.80
C SER A 182 -2.75 18.71 1.30
N LEU A 183 -2.72 18.11 2.48
CA LEU A 183 -3.86 17.62 3.21
C LEU A 183 -4.13 18.51 4.42
N SER A 184 -5.38 18.60 4.85
CA SER A 184 -5.77 19.36 6.02
C SER A 184 -6.97 18.71 6.70
N GLY A 185 -6.96 18.69 8.02
CA GLY A 185 -8.04 18.24 8.88
C GLY A 185 -8.15 19.10 10.15
N PRO A 186 -9.06 18.74 11.05
CA PRO A 186 -9.28 19.50 12.28
C PRO A 186 -8.07 19.56 13.22
N LYS A 187 -7.28 18.46 13.26
CA LYS A 187 -6.19 18.29 14.22
C LYS A 187 -4.81 18.54 13.63
N GLN A 188 -4.64 18.36 12.31
CA GLN A 188 -3.33 18.44 11.67
C GLN A 188 -3.42 18.87 10.21
N LYS A 189 -2.26 19.31 9.68
CA LYS A 189 -2.02 19.63 8.27
C LYS A 189 -0.78 18.89 7.84
N MET A 190 -0.78 18.39 6.62
CA MET A 190 0.28 17.56 6.09
C MET A 190 0.63 17.97 4.67
N LYS A 191 1.89 17.85 4.29
CA LYS A 191 2.35 17.99 2.91
C LYS A 191 3.10 16.73 2.50
N ILE A 192 2.55 16.01 1.54
CA ILE A 192 3.19 14.82 0.98
C ILE A 192 3.99 15.25 -0.25
N PRO A 193 5.32 15.05 -0.29
CA PRO A 193 6.12 15.31 -1.48
C PRO A 193 5.70 14.41 -2.63
N LEU A 194 5.57 14.97 -3.83
CA LEU A 194 5.22 14.22 -5.03
C LEU A 194 6.40 14.17 -6.00
N LEU A 195 6.58 13.00 -6.57
CA LEU A 195 7.44 12.74 -7.71
C LEU A 195 6.57 12.42 -8.92
N GLU A 196 7.03 12.79 -10.10
CA GLU A 196 6.33 12.46 -11.34
C GLU A 196 4.83 12.85 -11.31
N LYS A 197 4.50 13.97 -10.64
CA LYS A 197 3.16 14.57 -10.48
C LYS A 197 2.22 13.89 -9.49
N ASN A 198 2.27 12.59 -9.30
CA ASN A 198 1.30 11.86 -8.48
C ASN A 198 1.90 10.75 -7.60
N LYS A 199 3.20 10.52 -7.65
CA LYS A 199 3.85 9.42 -6.93
C LYS A 199 4.54 9.90 -5.65
N MET A 200 4.41 9.15 -4.58
CA MET A 200 5.18 9.28 -3.35
C MET A 200 6.34 8.28 -3.37
N LEU A 201 7.53 8.71 -2.98
CA LEU A 201 8.65 7.81 -2.72
C LEU A 201 8.37 7.04 -1.42
N VAL A 202 8.42 5.71 -1.50
CA VAL A 202 8.17 4.85 -0.36
C VAL A 202 9.43 4.78 0.52
N ASN A 203 9.27 5.08 1.78
CA ASN A 203 10.28 4.90 2.80
C ASN A 203 10.15 3.48 3.38
N TRP A 204 10.89 2.54 2.78
CA TRP A 204 10.81 1.11 3.12
C TRP A 204 11.25 0.84 4.55
N THR A 205 10.40 0.19 5.33
CA THR A 205 10.64 -0.05 6.77
C THR A 205 11.42 -1.33 7.05
N GLY A 206 11.35 -2.34 6.19
CA GLY A 206 12.05 -3.61 6.34
C GLY A 206 11.53 -4.66 5.36
N LYS A 207 11.86 -5.92 5.62
CA LYS A 207 11.34 -7.06 4.88
C LYS A 207 9.93 -7.41 5.34
N TRP A 208 9.23 -8.22 4.54
CA TRP A 208 7.85 -8.61 4.81
C TRP A 208 7.67 -9.19 6.21
N GLU A 209 8.43 -10.23 6.54
CA GLU A 209 8.32 -10.95 7.82
C GLU A 209 8.79 -10.14 9.05
N GLU A 210 9.53 -9.04 8.83
CA GLU A 210 10.13 -8.23 9.89
C GLU A 210 9.30 -6.98 10.23
N THR A 211 8.26 -6.69 9.41
CA THR A 211 7.45 -5.48 9.54
C THR A 211 6.02 -5.83 9.94
N PHE A 212 5.33 -4.89 10.56
CA PHE A 212 3.93 -5.02 10.97
C PHE A 212 3.63 -6.23 11.90
N LYS A 213 2.38 -6.39 12.27
CA LYS A 213 1.87 -7.58 12.97
C LYS A 213 1.05 -8.40 11.99
N HIS A 214 1.42 -9.65 11.85
CA HIS A 214 0.80 -10.62 10.94
C HIS A 214 -0.04 -11.61 11.72
N TYR A 215 -1.23 -11.91 11.23
CA TYR A 215 -2.16 -12.86 11.81
C TYR A 215 -2.75 -13.74 10.70
N SER A 216 -2.90 -15.05 10.96
CA SER A 216 -3.63 -15.94 10.08
C SER A 216 -5.12 -15.61 10.09
N PHE A 217 -5.77 -15.64 8.94
CA PHE A 217 -7.21 -15.45 8.82
C PHE A 217 -8.00 -16.43 9.69
N PHE A 218 -7.61 -17.70 9.66
CA PHE A 218 -8.25 -18.75 10.44
C PHE A 218 -8.07 -18.54 11.95
N ASP A 219 -6.86 -18.16 12.38
CA ASP A 219 -6.57 -17.91 13.80
C ASP A 219 -7.33 -16.72 14.36
N VAL A 220 -7.52 -15.65 13.54
CA VAL A 220 -8.35 -14.50 13.94
C VAL A 220 -9.79 -14.92 14.16
N LEU A 221 -10.37 -15.73 13.26
CA LEU A 221 -11.74 -16.24 13.43
C LEU A 221 -11.87 -17.15 14.65
N GLY A 222 -10.87 -18.01 14.88
CA GLY A 222 -10.83 -18.88 16.07
C GLY A 222 -10.76 -18.05 17.35
N ALA A 223 -9.87 -17.10 17.42
CA ALA A 223 -9.71 -16.20 18.56
C ALA A 223 -10.96 -15.33 18.81
N TYR A 224 -11.65 -14.93 17.75
CA TYR A 224 -12.93 -14.21 17.85
C TYR A 224 -14.03 -15.11 18.45
N GLN A 225 -14.07 -16.40 18.11
CA GLN A 225 -15.00 -17.34 18.75
C GLN A 225 -14.71 -17.51 20.24
N ASP A 226 -13.42 -17.58 20.62
CA ASP A 226 -13.02 -17.64 22.03
C ASP A 226 -13.44 -16.35 22.76
N PHE A 227 -13.23 -15.20 22.14
CA PHE A 227 -13.67 -13.89 22.66
C PHE A 227 -15.18 -13.85 22.93
N LEU A 228 -16.01 -14.32 21.99
CA LEU A 228 -17.46 -14.37 22.17
C LEU A 228 -17.91 -15.28 23.32
N LYS A 229 -17.13 -16.33 23.61
CA LYS A 229 -17.37 -17.27 24.71
C LYS A 229 -16.75 -16.84 26.03
N ASN A 230 -16.11 -15.64 26.09
CA ASN A 230 -15.32 -15.17 27.23
C ASN A 230 -14.18 -16.15 27.62
N GLN A 231 -13.61 -16.84 26.63
CA GLN A 231 -12.46 -17.72 26.79
C GLN A 231 -11.17 -16.96 26.44
N THR A 232 -10.04 -17.48 26.89
CA THR A 232 -8.74 -16.91 26.55
C THR A 232 -8.39 -17.22 25.09
N ALA A 233 -8.30 -16.18 24.27
CA ALA A 233 -7.92 -16.30 22.86
C ALA A 233 -6.45 -16.74 22.74
N LYS A 234 -6.16 -17.56 21.71
CA LYS A 234 -4.81 -18.05 21.42
C LYS A 234 -3.85 -16.95 20.91
N ILE A 235 -4.39 -15.88 20.36
CA ILE A 235 -3.62 -14.75 19.82
C ILE A 235 -3.99 -13.46 20.56
N ASP A 236 -3.08 -12.51 20.60
CA ASP A 236 -3.33 -11.18 21.18
C ASP A 236 -4.22 -10.34 20.24
N LEU A 237 -5.46 -10.09 20.67
CA LEU A 237 -6.44 -9.30 19.93
C LEU A 237 -6.34 -7.78 20.16
N LYS A 238 -5.54 -7.32 21.13
CA LYS A 238 -5.39 -5.89 21.46
C LYS A 238 -4.93 -5.02 20.30
N PRO A 239 -4.02 -5.49 19.41
CA PRO A 239 -3.55 -4.68 18.28
C PRO A 239 -4.62 -4.33 17.24
N PHE A 240 -5.75 -5.06 17.22
CA PHE A 240 -6.84 -4.77 16.29
C PHE A 240 -7.58 -3.49 16.63
N LYS A 241 -7.67 -3.13 17.92
CA LYS A 241 -8.40 -1.94 18.36
C LYS A 241 -7.80 -0.66 17.79
N ASN A 242 -8.63 0.14 17.13
CA ASN A 242 -8.26 1.40 16.46
C ASN A 242 -7.20 1.24 15.35
N SER A 243 -7.03 0.04 14.79
CA SER A 243 -6.09 -0.21 13.71
C SER A 243 -6.69 0.01 12.31
N ILE A 244 -5.80 0.07 11.32
CA ILE A 244 -6.09 -0.23 9.92
C ILE A 244 -5.74 -1.70 9.74
N CYS A 245 -6.73 -2.55 9.49
CA CYS A 245 -6.53 -3.96 9.25
C CYS A 245 -6.58 -4.23 7.74
N ILE A 246 -5.51 -4.80 7.21
CA ILE A 246 -5.38 -5.22 5.82
C ILE A 246 -5.58 -6.73 5.75
N VAL A 247 -6.66 -7.18 5.12
CA VAL A 247 -6.91 -8.60 4.85
C VAL A 247 -6.42 -8.91 3.45
N ALA A 248 -5.37 -9.70 3.32
CA ALA A 248 -4.67 -9.93 2.06
C ALA A 248 -4.44 -11.40 1.78
N ALA A 249 -4.56 -11.80 0.51
CA ALA A 249 -4.16 -13.13 0.06
C ALA A 249 -2.62 -13.15 -0.05
N THR A 250 -1.98 -14.03 0.73
CA THR A 250 -0.52 -14.23 0.74
C THR A 250 -0.13 -15.67 0.45
N ALA A 251 -1.09 -16.56 0.17
CA ALA A 251 -0.84 -17.93 -0.25
C ALA A 251 -0.14 -17.98 -1.61
N MET A 252 0.73 -18.97 -1.80
CA MET A 252 1.54 -19.12 -3.02
C MET A 252 0.65 -19.19 -4.27
N GLY A 253 0.94 -18.33 -5.25
CA GLY A 253 0.18 -18.23 -6.50
C GLY A 253 -1.11 -17.39 -6.43
N LEU A 254 -1.45 -16.80 -5.28
CA LEU A 254 -2.62 -15.94 -5.12
C LEU A 254 -2.28 -14.45 -4.99
N TYR A 255 -1.08 -14.11 -4.61
CA TYR A 255 -0.67 -12.72 -4.36
C TYR A 255 0.21 -12.16 -5.46
N ASP A 256 0.06 -10.87 -5.68
CA ASP A 256 0.94 -10.11 -6.56
C ASP A 256 2.27 -9.86 -5.86
N ILE A 257 3.35 -10.19 -6.56
CA ILE A 257 4.73 -10.06 -6.08
C ILE A 257 5.40 -8.90 -6.79
N GLU A 258 6.03 -8.04 -6.01
CA GLU A 258 6.86 -6.97 -6.52
C GLU A 258 8.29 -7.07 -5.96
N SER A 259 9.24 -6.57 -6.71
CA SER A 259 10.61 -6.39 -6.21
C SER A 259 10.75 -5.01 -5.58
N ILE A 260 11.26 -4.95 -4.35
CA ILE A 260 11.54 -3.69 -3.63
C ILE A 260 13.04 -3.58 -3.32
N PRO A 261 13.58 -2.41 -2.95
CA PRO A 261 15.00 -2.23 -2.63
C PRO A 261 15.57 -3.17 -1.57
N LEU A 262 14.74 -3.64 -0.64
CA LEU A 262 15.15 -4.48 0.49
C LEU A 262 14.90 -5.97 0.25
N GLU A 263 13.98 -6.32 -0.64
CA GLU A 263 13.52 -7.69 -0.86
C GLU A 263 13.05 -7.91 -2.30
N PRO A 264 13.50 -8.97 -2.99
CA PRO A 264 13.12 -9.21 -4.39
C PRO A 264 11.71 -9.82 -4.56
N VAL A 265 11.15 -10.39 -3.50
CA VAL A 265 9.83 -11.03 -3.47
C VAL A 265 9.04 -10.44 -2.32
N TYR A 266 8.21 -9.45 -2.61
CA TYR A 266 7.50 -8.69 -1.59
C TYR A 266 6.01 -8.59 -1.95
N PRO A 267 5.08 -8.98 -1.04
CA PRO A 267 3.65 -8.92 -1.30
C PRO A 267 3.14 -7.48 -1.51
N SER A 268 2.21 -7.28 -2.46
CA SER A 268 1.61 -5.98 -2.73
C SER A 268 0.94 -5.38 -1.49
N ALA A 269 0.32 -6.19 -0.65
CA ALA A 269 -0.24 -5.77 0.63
C ALA A 269 0.78 -5.08 1.54
N GLY A 270 2.04 -5.55 1.55
CA GLY A 270 3.13 -4.93 2.30
C GLY A 270 3.53 -3.55 1.76
N ILE A 271 3.42 -3.36 0.44
CA ILE A 271 3.64 -2.06 -0.21
C ILE A 271 2.57 -1.07 0.25
N ILE A 272 1.31 -1.50 0.22
CA ILE A 272 0.17 -0.71 0.68
C ILE A 272 0.35 -0.35 2.17
N ALA A 273 0.66 -1.34 3.02
CA ALA A 273 0.90 -1.14 4.45
C ALA A 273 2.03 -0.14 4.71
N THR A 274 3.18 -0.30 4.02
CA THR A 274 4.33 0.60 4.17
C THR A 274 4.00 2.03 3.71
N ALA A 275 3.30 2.18 2.58
CA ALA A 275 2.90 3.49 2.09
C ALA A 275 1.90 4.18 3.04
N ILE A 276 0.96 3.44 3.64
CA ILE A 276 0.07 3.96 4.68
C ILE A 276 0.89 4.39 5.91
N SER A 277 1.80 3.53 6.41
CA SER A 277 2.68 3.85 7.54
C SER A 277 3.44 5.16 7.30
N ASN A 278 4.03 5.33 6.11
CA ASN A 278 4.74 6.56 5.76
C ASN A 278 3.84 7.81 5.83
N ILE A 279 2.57 7.69 5.46
CA ILE A 279 1.62 8.82 5.54
C ILE A 279 1.22 9.07 6.99
N LEU A 280 0.92 8.02 7.77
CA LEU A 280 0.51 8.15 9.16
C LEU A 280 1.61 8.79 10.02
N ASP A 281 2.86 8.44 9.79
CA ASP A 281 4.03 8.87 10.57
C ASP A 281 4.73 10.11 9.98
N GLU A 282 4.19 10.70 8.90
CA GLU A 282 4.84 11.77 8.11
C GLU A 282 6.28 11.40 7.70
N GLY A 283 6.54 10.09 7.56
CA GLY A 283 7.84 9.52 7.24
C GLY A 283 8.24 9.69 5.77
N PHE A 284 8.00 10.86 5.19
CA PHE A 284 8.25 11.12 3.78
C PHE A 284 9.73 11.25 3.48
N MET A 285 10.13 10.64 2.39
CA MET A 285 11.45 10.86 1.83
C MET A 285 11.36 11.98 0.79
N GLY A 286 12.17 13.02 1.01
CA GLY A 286 12.40 14.03 -0.01
C GLY A 286 13.31 13.49 -1.12
N THR A 287 13.28 14.12 -2.28
CA THR A 287 14.31 13.91 -3.29
C THR A 287 15.65 14.36 -2.70
N PHE A 288 16.69 13.51 -2.80
CA PHE A 288 18.02 13.88 -2.29
C PHE A 288 18.53 15.14 -2.98
N PRO A 289 18.63 16.28 -2.28
CA PRO A 289 19.03 17.56 -2.90
C PRO A 289 20.41 17.46 -3.54
N LEU A 290 21.30 16.64 -2.97
CA LEU A 290 22.66 16.48 -3.46
C LEU A 290 22.69 15.73 -4.80
N LEU A 291 21.94 14.65 -4.95
CA LEU A 291 21.84 13.93 -6.22
C LEU A 291 21.14 14.79 -7.28
N GLN A 292 20.04 15.47 -6.93
CA GLN A 292 19.39 16.43 -7.85
C GLN A 292 20.31 17.59 -8.23
N TRP A 293 21.07 18.13 -7.28
CA TRP A 293 22.03 19.20 -7.54
C TRP A 293 23.15 18.72 -8.46
N LEU A 294 23.71 17.52 -8.23
CA LEU A 294 24.71 16.89 -9.10
C LEU A 294 24.13 16.64 -10.49
N PHE A 295 22.92 16.08 -10.60
CA PHE A 295 22.27 15.82 -11.89
C PHE A 295 21.92 17.10 -12.64
N ARG A 296 21.43 18.15 -11.98
CA ARG A 296 21.21 19.45 -12.62
C ARG A 296 22.49 20.04 -13.17
N ARG A 297 23.59 20.02 -12.42
CA ARG A 297 24.88 20.51 -12.87
C ARG A 297 25.49 19.69 -13.99
N PHE A 298 25.31 18.39 -13.96
CA PHE A 298 25.72 17.50 -15.04
C PHE A 298 24.91 17.77 -16.33
N HIS A 299 23.60 17.91 -16.24
CA HIS A 299 22.72 18.26 -17.37
C HIS A 299 23.05 19.61 -17.99
N LEU A 300 23.49 20.56 -17.19
CA LEU A 300 23.90 21.88 -17.63
C LEU A 300 25.33 21.90 -18.14
N GLY A 301 26.00 20.75 -18.24
CA GLY A 301 27.40 20.67 -18.72
C GLY A 301 28.44 21.32 -17.78
N LEU A 302 28.04 21.69 -16.56
CA LEU A 302 28.89 22.37 -15.59
C LEU A 302 29.83 21.39 -14.83
N ILE A 303 29.59 20.09 -14.90
CA ILE A 303 30.43 19.05 -14.36
C ILE A 303 30.75 18.04 -15.48
N LYS A 304 32.04 17.88 -15.80
CA LYS A 304 32.50 16.89 -16.80
C LYS A 304 32.47 15.49 -16.19
N PRO A 305 32.17 14.43 -16.99
CA PRO A 305 32.08 13.04 -16.50
C PRO A 305 33.31 12.55 -15.74
N ARG A 306 34.51 12.99 -16.12
CA ARG A 306 35.77 12.65 -15.45
C ARG A 306 35.89 13.14 -14.01
N ASN A 307 35.21 14.24 -13.67
CA ASN A 307 35.27 14.82 -12.34
C ASN A 307 34.22 14.23 -11.39
N LEU A 308 33.17 13.61 -11.94
CA LEU A 308 32.12 12.95 -11.15
C LEU A 308 32.65 11.68 -10.45
N LEU A 309 33.47 10.88 -11.14
CA LEU A 309 34.09 9.67 -10.58
C LEU A 309 35.07 9.96 -9.45
N SER A 310 35.84 11.06 -9.53
CA SER A 310 36.73 11.48 -8.46
C SER A 310 35.96 12.06 -7.26
N PHE A 311 34.86 12.76 -7.51
CA PHE A 311 34.01 13.29 -6.45
C PHE A 311 33.23 12.19 -5.71
N LEU A 312 32.71 11.18 -6.43
CA LEU A 312 32.06 10.01 -5.83
C LEU A 312 33.04 9.16 -5.01
N LYS A 313 34.29 9.04 -5.46
CA LYS A 313 35.36 8.41 -4.67
C LYS A 313 35.70 9.17 -3.38
N CYS A 314 35.61 10.50 -3.39
CA CYS A 314 35.86 11.34 -2.21
C CYS A 314 34.70 11.34 -1.19
N LEU A 315 33.47 10.99 -1.63
CA LEU A 315 32.29 10.82 -0.77
C LEU A 315 32.17 9.43 -0.12
N LEU A 316 32.96 8.46 -0.63
CA LEU A 316 33.01 7.07 -0.15
C LEU A 316 34.19 6.79 0.81
N HIS A 317 35.01 7.81 1.09
CA HIS A 317 36.03 7.85 2.14
C HIS A 317 35.67 8.90 3.19
#